data_1884f67e2557c3215a4442c6429c64c3
#
_entry.id   1884f67e2557c3215a4442c6429c64c3
#
_cell.length_a   1.000
_cell.length_b   1.000
_cell.length_c   1.000
_cell.angle_alpha   90.00
_cell.angle_beta   90.00
_cell.angle_gamma   90.00
#
_symmetry.space_group_name_H-M   'P 1'
#
loop_
_entity.id
_entity.type
_entity.pdbx_description
1 polymer ?
#
loop_
_entity_poly.entity_id
_entity_poly.type
_entity_poly.pdbx_seq_one_letter_code
_entity_poly.pdbx_strand_id
1 'polypeptide(L)'
;MRMVDIIVKKRMGESLTKEEIDFFVNGFTNGQIPDYQASSLAMAIVFQGMNKKEIGQLTDAMLHSGDTIDLSQIKGIKVDKHSTGGVGDKTSLVLGPLVSACGAKLAKMSGRGLGHTGGTLDKLESIPGVSINISKEDFIKQVNDIGIAIVGQTGSLVPADKKLYALRDVTGTVESIPLISSSIMSKKLASGSDTILLDVKFGSGAFMKTLEQARELAHTMVDIGDELKRDTRAIITDMNEPLGLAIGNNLEVIEAINTLNGHGPSDLVELCTKAGAIMLMQAKVVSTMEEGEKLIASKIESKEGLDKLAQLVKAQGGDESYIYHPEKFERAKYIVDVVSSNEGYIKEINALEIGEAAMKLGAGRATKEDVIDPTSGIVLNKKVGSFVKKNDVLCTIYTNKEDYLSLLEEVKNSFKFSDERVKVNPIIYEVIA
;
A
#
# COMPACT_ATOMS: atom_id res chain seq x y z
N MET A 1 -30.28 -2.24 24.70
CA MET A 1 -30.03 -1.60 23.39
C MET A 1 -30.40 -2.58 22.29
N ARG A 2 -31.08 -2.14 21.23
CA ARG A 2 -31.44 -3.03 20.11
C ARG A 2 -30.73 -2.50 18.85
N MET A 3 -30.18 -3.39 18.04
CA MET A 3 -29.46 -3.00 16.81
C MET A 3 -30.35 -2.23 15.82
N VAL A 4 -31.65 -2.57 15.74
CA VAL A 4 -32.59 -1.88 14.86
C VAL A 4 -32.72 -0.39 15.21
N ASP A 5 -32.70 -0.02 16.50
CA ASP A 5 -32.82 1.36 16.93
C ASP A 5 -31.59 2.18 16.49
N ILE A 6 -30.40 1.58 16.55
CA ILE A 6 -29.13 2.18 16.08
C ILE A 6 -29.14 2.37 14.56
N ILE A 7 -29.62 1.38 13.83
CA ILE A 7 -29.75 1.46 12.36
C ILE A 7 -30.72 2.58 11.97
N VAL A 8 -31.91 2.64 12.61
CA VAL A 8 -32.90 3.69 12.32
C VAL A 8 -32.34 5.06 12.64
N LYS A 9 -31.69 5.22 13.79
CA LYS A 9 -31.06 6.48 14.21
C LYS A 9 -30.05 6.97 13.17
N LYS A 10 -29.11 6.09 12.75
CA LYS A 10 -28.11 6.46 11.72
C LYS A 10 -28.77 6.74 10.37
N ARG A 11 -29.76 5.95 9.95
CA ARG A 11 -30.52 6.18 8.72
C ARG A 11 -31.19 7.54 8.67
N MET A 12 -31.64 8.07 9.84
CA MET A 12 -32.25 9.39 9.96
C MET A 12 -31.22 10.53 10.01
N GLY A 13 -29.92 10.22 9.89
CA GLY A 13 -28.84 11.22 9.92
C GLY A 13 -28.38 11.63 11.32
N GLU A 14 -28.86 10.96 12.36
CA GLU A 14 -28.47 11.25 13.72
C GLU A 14 -27.10 10.64 14.06
N SER A 15 -26.37 11.30 14.96
CA SER A 15 -25.06 10.82 15.42
C SER A 15 -25.21 9.68 16.42
N LEU A 16 -24.38 8.64 16.27
CA LEU A 16 -24.31 7.55 17.22
C LEU A 16 -23.48 7.94 18.45
N THR A 17 -23.85 7.41 19.61
CA THR A 17 -23.06 7.55 20.83
C THR A 17 -21.95 6.50 20.88
N LYS A 18 -20.97 6.70 21.79
CA LYS A 18 -19.91 5.73 22.01
C LYS A 18 -20.48 4.36 22.40
N GLU A 19 -21.47 4.34 23.27
CA GLU A 19 -22.11 3.11 23.77
C GLU A 19 -22.83 2.36 22.64
N GLU A 20 -23.44 3.07 21.68
CA GLU A 20 -24.09 2.48 20.50
C GLU A 20 -23.05 1.88 19.53
N ILE A 21 -21.93 2.57 19.34
CA ILE A 21 -20.82 2.09 18.52
C ILE A 21 -20.15 0.88 19.16
N ASP A 22 -19.85 0.93 20.46
CA ASP A 22 -19.26 -0.19 21.22
C ASP A 22 -20.20 -1.41 21.20
N PHE A 23 -21.50 -1.20 21.36
CA PHE A 23 -22.49 -2.28 21.26
C PHE A 23 -22.48 -2.95 19.87
N PHE A 24 -22.43 -2.14 18.80
CA PHE A 24 -22.34 -2.66 17.44
C PHE A 24 -21.05 -3.45 17.21
N VAL A 25 -19.88 -2.85 17.50
CA VAL A 25 -18.58 -3.46 17.22
C VAL A 25 -18.42 -4.77 18.01
N ASN A 26 -18.68 -4.74 19.31
CA ASN A 26 -18.56 -5.92 20.16
C ASN A 26 -19.57 -7.00 19.77
N GLY A 27 -20.84 -6.63 19.60
CA GLY A 27 -21.90 -7.57 19.25
C GLY A 27 -21.70 -8.23 17.88
N PHE A 28 -21.23 -7.45 16.89
CA PHE A 28 -20.92 -7.99 15.57
C PHE A 28 -19.69 -8.91 15.59
N THR A 29 -18.62 -8.50 16.27
CA THR A 29 -17.39 -9.29 16.37
C THR A 29 -17.66 -10.64 17.03
N ASN A 30 -18.46 -10.66 18.09
CA ASN A 30 -18.80 -11.87 18.85
C ASN A 30 -19.96 -12.69 18.25
N GLY A 31 -20.51 -12.29 17.08
CA GLY A 31 -21.58 -13.01 16.41
C GLY A 31 -22.98 -12.85 17.02
N GLN A 32 -23.18 -11.91 17.95
CA GLN A 32 -24.46 -11.55 18.54
C GLN A 32 -25.34 -10.70 17.61
N ILE A 33 -24.67 -9.87 16.78
CA ILE A 33 -25.34 -9.08 15.75
C ILE A 33 -25.12 -9.78 14.40
N PRO A 34 -26.20 -10.17 13.70
CA PRO A 34 -26.10 -10.87 12.43
C PRO A 34 -25.67 -9.96 11.28
N ASP A 35 -25.11 -10.55 10.22
CA ASP A 35 -24.55 -9.87 9.06
C ASP A 35 -25.54 -8.91 8.39
N TYR A 36 -26.82 -9.26 8.29
CA TYR A 36 -27.85 -8.40 7.67
C TYR A 36 -28.07 -7.09 8.44
N GLN A 37 -27.95 -7.10 9.79
CA GLN A 37 -28.03 -5.88 10.60
C GLN A 37 -26.75 -5.04 10.46
N ALA A 38 -25.59 -5.67 10.45
CA ALA A 38 -24.32 -4.98 10.24
C ALA A 38 -24.26 -4.36 8.85
N SER A 39 -24.69 -5.07 7.82
CA SER A 39 -24.79 -4.54 6.45
C SER A 39 -25.76 -3.35 6.37
N SER A 40 -26.90 -3.42 7.05
CA SER A 40 -27.88 -2.31 7.10
C SER A 40 -27.28 -1.07 7.75
N LEU A 41 -26.51 -1.21 8.84
CA LEU A 41 -25.83 -0.08 9.47
C LEU A 41 -24.72 0.46 8.56
N ALA A 42 -23.92 -0.41 7.95
CA ALA A 42 -22.87 0.01 7.02
C ALA A 42 -23.45 0.81 5.85
N MET A 43 -24.58 0.40 5.29
CA MET A 43 -25.27 1.14 4.22
C MET A 43 -25.85 2.47 4.72
N ALA A 44 -26.39 2.52 5.95
CA ALA A 44 -26.82 3.78 6.55
C ALA A 44 -25.63 4.76 6.70
N ILE A 45 -24.45 4.27 7.09
CA ILE A 45 -23.22 5.07 7.15
C ILE A 45 -22.77 5.53 5.76
N VAL A 46 -22.89 4.71 4.72
CA VAL A 46 -22.57 5.12 3.34
C VAL A 46 -23.37 6.35 2.93
N PHE A 47 -24.67 6.38 3.23
CA PHE A 47 -25.55 7.48 2.82
C PHE A 47 -25.51 8.69 3.74
N GLN A 48 -25.33 8.50 5.04
CA GLN A 48 -25.42 9.58 6.03
C GLN A 48 -24.06 10.07 6.53
N GLY A 49 -22.98 9.32 6.24
CA GLY A 49 -21.67 9.60 6.79
C GLY A 49 -21.58 9.39 8.30
N MET A 50 -20.45 9.77 8.84
CA MET A 50 -20.17 9.87 10.28
C MET A 50 -19.38 11.15 10.53
N ASN A 51 -19.62 11.83 11.65
CA ASN A 51 -18.81 12.95 12.07
C ASN A 51 -17.46 12.48 12.66
N LYS A 52 -16.50 13.41 12.84
CA LYS A 52 -15.15 13.09 13.34
C LYS A 52 -15.17 12.27 14.63
N LYS A 53 -16.03 12.64 15.58
CA LYS A 53 -16.15 11.92 16.86
C LYS A 53 -16.66 10.51 16.70
N GLU A 54 -17.67 10.28 15.84
CA GLU A 54 -18.16 8.93 15.53
C GLU A 54 -17.08 8.07 14.91
N ILE A 55 -16.30 8.63 13.95
CA ILE A 55 -15.23 7.89 13.25
C ILE A 55 -14.12 7.52 14.24
N GLY A 56 -13.69 8.45 15.12
CA GLY A 56 -12.70 8.17 16.15
C GLY A 56 -13.18 7.07 17.11
N GLN A 57 -14.43 7.14 17.57
CA GLN A 57 -15.04 6.14 18.44
C GLN A 57 -15.17 4.76 17.77
N LEU A 58 -15.54 4.72 16.48
CA LEU A 58 -15.58 3.48 15.71
C LEU A 58 -14.18 2.87 15.58
N THR A 59 -13.19 3.70 15.28
CA THR A 59 -11.79 3.28 15.17
C THR A 59 -11.27 2.74 16.50
N ASP A 60 -11.56 3.43 17.62
CA ASP A 60 -11.18 3.00 18.97
C ASP A 60 -11.84 1.65 19.35
N ALA A 61 -13.13 1.50 19.09
CA ALA A 61 -13.84 0.25 19.36
C ALA A 61 -13.29 -0.91 18.52
N MET A 62 -12.99 -0.67 17.24
CA MET A 62 -12.37 -1.68 16.37
C MET A 62 -10.95 -2.03 16.82
N LEU A 63 -10.13 -1.04 17.16
CA LEU A 63 -8.77 -1.19 17.69
C LEU A 63 -8.76 -2.14 18.91
N HIS A 64 -9.69 -1.95 19.83
CA HIS A 64 -9.78 -2.73 21.07
C HIS A 64 -10.61 -4.02 20.95
N SER A 65 -11.04 -4.40 19.75
CA SER A 65 -11.78 -5.64 19.52
C SER A 65 -10.92 -6.90 19.60
N GLY A 66 -9.60 -6.78 19.59
CA GLY A 66 -8.64 -7.88 19.65
C GLY A 66 -7.31 -7.46 20.26
N ASP A 67 -6.25 -8.19 19.89
CA ASP A 67 -4.92 -7.92 20.42
C ASP A 67 -4.34 -6.63 19.84
N THR A 68 -3.50 -5.98 20.64
CA THR A 68 -2.62 -4.90 20.22
C THR A 68 -1.16 -5.33 20.42
N ILE A 69 -0.28 -4.84 19.57
CA ILE A 69 1.13 -5.18 19.66
C ILE A 69 1.84 -4.15 20.54
N ASP A 70 2.37 -4.62 21.66
CA ASP A 70 3.26 -3.81 22.49
C ASP A 70 4.68 -3.85 21.91
N LEU A 71 5.14 -2.69 21.44
CA LEU A 71 6.49 -2.47 20.90
C LEU A 71 7.39 -1.68 21.86
N SER A 72 7.02 -1.55 23.14
CA SER A 72 7.79 -0.81 24.15
C SER A 72 9.22 -1.32 24.35
N GLN A 73 9.47 -2.60 24.06
CA GLN A 73 10.79 -3.22 24.10
C GLN A 73 11.69 -2.82 22.93
N ILE A 74 11.15 -2.19 21.88
CA ILE A 74 11.96 -1.61 20.79
C ILE A 74 12.41 -0.23 21.21
N LYS A 75 13.74 -0.04 21.25
CA LYS A 75 14.34 1.25 21.61
C LYS A 75 14.21 2.27 20.49
N GLY A 76 13.79 3.49 20.83
CA GLY A 76 13.59 4.58 19.89
C GLY A 76 12.16 4.66 19.34
N ILE A 77 11.95 5.64 18.46
CA ILE A 77 10.64 5.89 17.84
C ILE A 77 10.41 4.88 16.71
N LYS A 78 9.30 4.15 16.76
CA LYS A 78 8.88 3.19 15.74
C LYS A 78 8.03 3.91 14.71
N VAL A 79 8.51 3.91 13.46
CA VAL A 79 7.80 4.48 12.32
C VAL A 79 7.09 3.38 11.52
N ASP A 80 5.95 3.73 10.92
CA ASP A 80 5.27 2.87 9.93
C ASP A 80 4.77 3.73 8.77
N LYS A 81 4.67 3.12 7.59
CA LYS A 81 4.08 3.72 6.39
C LYS A 81 2.94 2.83 5.90
N HIS A 82 1.80 3.43 5.65
CA HIS A 82 0.68 2.75 5.00
C HIS A 82 0.39 3.37 3.65
N SER A 83 0.17 2.54 2.63
CA SER A 83 -0.37 2.95 1.35
C SER A 83 -1.83 2.52 1.24
N THR A 84 -2.68 3.36 0.65
CA THR A 84 -4.05 2.97 0.33
C THR A 84 -4.14 1.97 -0.83
N GLY A 85 -2.99 1.61 -1.41
CA GLY A 85 -2.88 0.63 -2.50
C GLY A 85 -2.81 1.28 -3.87
N GLY A 86 -2.11 0.61 -4.77
CA GLY A 86 -1.93 1.06 -6.15
C GLY A 86 -1.18 0.03 -6.98
N VAL A 87 -1.02 0.35 -8.25
CA VAL A 87 -0.34 -0.50 -9.25
C VAL A 87 1.14 -0.18 -9.26
N GLY A 88 1.98 -1.19 -9.09
CA GLY A 88 3.44 -1.03 -9.01
C GLY A 88 3.91 -0.40 -7.70
N ASP A 89 3.11 -0.43 -6.63
CA ASP A 89 3.48 0.16 -5.34
C ASP A 89 4.47 -0.75 -4.56
N LYS A 90 5.74 -0.58 -4.87
CA LYS A 90 6.88 -1.21 -4.18
C LYS A 90 7.54 -0.29 -3.14
N THR A 91 6.93 0.84 -2.79
CA THR A 91 7.52 1.85 -1.90
C THR A 91 8.02 1.28 -0.58
N SER A 92 7.33 0.30 0.02
CA SER A 92 7.77 -0.30 1.29
C SER A 92 9.11 -1.02 1.18
N LEU A 93 9.45 -1.59 0.01
CA LEU A 93 10.73 -2.28 -0.24
C LEU A 93 11.90 -1.34 -0.50
N VAL A 94 11.63 -0.09 -0.87
CA VAL A 94 12.63 0.97 -1.06
C VAL A 94 12.72 1.83 0.20
N LEU A 95 11.59 2.39 0.61
CA LEU A 95 11.49 3.34 1.70
C LEU A 95 11.88 2.74 3.07
N GLY A 96 11.41 1.50 3.34
CA GLY A 96 11.69 0.81 4.60
C GLY A 96 13.20 0.66 4.87
N PRO A 97 13.97 0.06 3.94
CA PRO A 97 15.41 -0.01 4.04
C PRO A 97 16.09 1.35 4.17
N LEU A 98 15.67 2.36 3.39
CA LEU A 98 16.28 3.70 3.43
C LEU A 98 16.11 4.38 4.80
N VAL A 99 14.88 4.43 5.33
CA VAL A 99 14.66 5.07 6.65
C VAL A 99 15.35 4.31 7.78
N SER A 100 15.44 2.99 7.66
CA SER A 100 16.16 2.16 8.61
C SER A 100 17.69 2.35 8.53
N ALA A 101 18.24 2.51 7.32
CA ALA A 101 19.64 2.85 7.13
C ALA A 101 19.98 4.25 7.71
N CYS A 102 19.01 5.15 7.77
CA CYS A 102 19.14 6.46 8.44
C CYS A 102 18.98 6.38 9.97
N GLY A 103 18.72 5.20 10.55
CA GLY A 103 18.63 5.02 12.00
C GLY A 103 17.21 5.00 12.58
N ALA A 104 16.15 5.21 11.78
CA ALA A 104 14.79 5.04 12.23
C ALA A 104 14.47 3.54 12.46
N LYS A 105 13.45 3.24 13.28
CA LYS A 105 13.00 1.88 13.57
C LYS A 105 11.71 1.58 12.83
N LEU A 106 11.77 0.73 11.79
CA LEU A 106 10.59 0.31 11.04
C LEU A 106 10.06 -1.03 11.55
N ALA A 107 8.95 -0.99 12.29
CA ALA A 107 8.24 -2.15 12.80
C ALA A 107 6.94 -2.31 12.02
N LYS A 108 7.00 -2.90 10.81
CA LYS A 108 5.89 -2.88 9.87
C LYS A 108 5.09 -4.17 9.85
N MET A 109 3.77 -4.04 10.04
CA MET A 109 2.81 -5.09 9.70
C MET A 109 2.07 -4.73 8.42
N SER A 110 2.03 -5.66 7.47
CA SER A 110 1.46 -5.46 6.15
C SER A 110 0.42 -6.54 5.81
N GLY A 111 -0.38 -6.28 4.78
CA GLY A 111 -1.33 -7.22 4.19
C GLY A 111 -0.83 -7.80 2.87
N ARG A 112 -1.56 -8.83 2.38
CA ARG A 112 -1.40 -9.36 1.02
C ARG A 112 -2.13 -8.48 0.02
N GLY A 113 -1.75 -8.56 -1.24
CA GLY A 113 -2.46 -7.92 -2.34
C GLY A 113 -3.77 -8.64 -2.67
N LEU A 114 -4.72 -7.89 -3.19
CA LEU A 114 -5.98 -8.39 -3.72
C LEU A 114 -6.35 -7.63 -4.99
N GLY A 115 -6.88 -8.35 -5.97
CA GLY A 115 -7.27 -7.77 -7.25
C GLY A 115 -6.06 -7.23 -8.03
N HIS A 116 -6.19 -6.04 -8.56
CA HIS A 116 -5.18 -5.36 -9.38
C HIS A 116 -4.03 -4.74 -8.59
N THR A 117 -4.09 -4.74 -7.25
CA THR A 117 -3.04 -4.18 -6.40
C THR A 117 -2.08 -5.26 -5.90
N GLY A 118 -0.78 -5.08 -6.07
CA GLY A 118 0.24 -5.99 -5.56
C GLY A 118 0.48 -5.81 -4.05
N GLY A 119 0.58 -6.91 -3.29
CA GLY A 119 0.85 -6.88 -1.85
C GLY A 119 2.34 -6.81 -1.51
N THR A 120 2.70 -6.04 -0.49
CA THR A 120 4.09 -5.99 0.01
C THR A 120 4.59 -7.36 0.45
N LEU A 121 3.72 -8.17 1.07
CA LEU A 121 4.08 -9.51 1.54
C LEU A 121 4.31 -10.48 0.38
N ASP A 122 3.47 -10.41 -0.66
CA ASP A 122 3.61 -11.26 -1.85
C ASP A 122 4.94 -10.99 -2.58
N LYS A 123 5.39 -9.72 -2.60
CA LYS A 123 6.69 -9.32 -3.13
C LYS A 123 7.85 -9.85 -2.29
N LEU A 124 7.77 -9.74 -0.96
CA LEU A 124 8.80 -10.29 -0.07
C LEU A 124 8.89 -11.81 -0.18
N GLU A 125 7.76 -12.51 -0.20
CA GLU A 125 7.72 -13.98 -0.34
C GLU A 125 8.19 -14.47 -1.72
N SER A 126 8.26 -13.58 -2.72
CA SER A 126 8.85 -13.92 -4.02
C SER A 126 10.40 -14.04 -3.97
N ILE A 127 11.03 -13.55 -2.90
CA ILE A 127 12.45 -13.75 -2.65
C ILE A 127 12.62 -15.12 -1.97
N PRO A 128 13.40 -16.05 -2.54
CA PRO A 128 13.53 -17.41 -2.03
C PRO A 128 13.90 -17.48 -0.55
N GLY A 129 13.12 -18.25 0.21
CA GLY A 129 13.33 -18.50 1.63
C GLY A 129 12.75 -17.46 2.60
N VAL A 130 12.31 -16.29 2.11
CA VAL A 130 11.76 -15.25 3.01
C VAL A 130 10.47 -15.72 3.66
N SER A 131 10.43 -15.62 4.99
CA SER A 131 9.21 -15.80 5.80
C SER A 131 8.68 -14.46 6.29
N ILE A 132 7.39 -14.25 6.08
CA ILE A 132 6.64 -13.11 6.64
C ILE A 132 6.01 -13.44 8.00
N ASN A 133 6.13 -14.70 8.43
CA ASN A 133 5.56 -15.21 9.67
C ASN A 133 6.72 -15.48 10.64
N ILE A 134 7.00 -14.53 11.51
CA ILE A 134 7.97 -14.65 12.60
C ILE A 134 7.27 -14.41 13.93
N SER A 135 7.84 -14.92 15.04
CA SER A 135 7.28 -14.73 16.37
C SER A 135 7.31 -13.24 16.77
N LYS A 136 6.48 -12.85 17.74
CA LYS A 136 6.50 -11.48 18.28
C LYS A 136 7.87 -11.14 18.88
N GLU A 137 8.48 -12.10 19.54
CA GLU A 137 9.80 -12.00 20.16
C GLU A 137 10.88 -11.77 19.09
N ASP A 138 10.87 -12.55 18.02
CA ASP A 138 11.81 -12.40 16.90
C ASP A 138 11.59 -11.09 16.15
N PHE A 139 10.33 -10.66 15.98
CA PHE A 139 10.00 -9.37 15.38
C PHE A 139 10.61 -8.21 16.17
N ILE A 140 10.42 -8.19 17.50
CA ILE A 140 10.98 -7.16 18.37
C ILE A 140 12.52 -7.21 18.37
N LYS A 141 13.08 -8.41 18.47
CA LYS A 141 14.53 -8.61 18.41
C LYS A 141 15.11 -8.10 17.10
N GLN A 142 14.52 -8.48 15.98
CA GLN A 142 14.99 -8.08 14.65
C GLN A 142 14.99 -6.55 14.48
N VAL A 143 13.90 -5.86 14.89
CA VAL A 143 13.85 -4.39 14.80
C VAL A 143 14.89 -3.74 15.71
N ASN A 144 15.16 -4.30 16.91
CA ASN A 144 16.25 -3.78 17.75
C ASN A 144 17.61 -3.97 17.08
N ASP A 145 17.87 -5.16 16.52
CA ASP A 145 19.19 -5.53 15.97
C ASP A 145 19.51 -4.79 14.66
N ILE A 146 18.60 -4.83 13.69
CA ILE A 146 18.83 -4.31 12.34
C ILE A 146 17.97 -3.10 11.96
N GLY A 147 17.05 -2.67 12.80
CA GLY A 147 16.21 -1.47 12.58
C GLY A 147 14.98 -1.68 11.74
N ILE A 148 14.74 -2.86 11.15
CA ILE A 148 13.64 -3.12 10.23
C ILE A 148 13.09 -4.55 10.36
N ALA A 149 11.76 -4.67 10.35
CA ALA A 149 11.06 -5.92 10.07
C ALA A 149 9.75 -5.64 9.34
N ILE A 150 9.37 -6.52 8.39
CA ILE A 150 8.11 -6.45 7.65
C ILE A 150 7.45 -7.82 7.70
N VAL A 151 6.32 -7.90 8.40
CA VAL A 151 5.64 -9.18 8.69
C VAL A 151 4.17 -9.15 8.33
N GLY A 152 3.55 -10.32 8.26
CA GLY A 152 2.10 -10.47 8.13
C GLY A 152 1.36 -10.05 9.40
N GLN A 153 0.11 -9.64 9.24
CA GLN A 153 -0.78 -9.37 10.38
C GLN A 153 -1.20 -10.69 11.03
N THR A 154 -1.21 -10.73 12.36
CA THR A 154 -1.73 -11.89 13.09
C THR A 154 -3.27 -11.96 12.99
N GLY A 155 -3.82 -13.17 13.09
CA GLY A 155 -5.27 -13.37 12.97
C GLY A 155 -6.10 -12.74 14.08
N SER A 156 -5.49 -12.41 15.22
CA SER A 156 -6.12 -11.78 16.38
C SER A 156 -6.05 -10.24 16.35
N LEU A 157 -5.32 -9.66 15.40
CA LEU A 157 -5.24 -8.21 15.26
C LEU A 157 -6.54 -7.67 14.66
N VAL A 158 -7.26 -6.82 15.40
CA VAL A 158 -8.49 -6.14 14.99
C VAL A 158 -9.52 -7.07 14.32
N PRO A 159 -10.02 -8.11 15.00
CA PRO A 159 -10.97 -9.07 14.42
C PRO A 159 -12.29 -8.43 13.97
N ALA A 160 -12.71 -7.32 14.58
CA ALA A 160 -13.85 -6.53 14.14
C ALA A 160 -13.68 -6.04 12.71
N ASP A 161 -12.51 -5.51 12.36
CA ASP A 161 -12.23 -5.06 11.01
C ASP A 161 -12.23 -6.22 10.00
N LYS A 162 -11.56 -7.31 10.35
CA LYS A 162 -11.52 -8.51 9.48
C LYS A 162 -12.92 -8.97 9.09
N LYS A 163 -13.83 -9.04 10.06
CA LYS A 163 -15.22 -9.47 9.85
C LYS A 163 -16.04 -8.43 9.09
N LEU A 164 -15.92 -7.15 9.49
CA LEU A 164 -16.65 -6.06 8.87
C LEU A 164 -16.19 -5.82 7.42
N TYR A 165 -14.88 -5.87 7.15
CA TYR A 165 -14.35 -5.72 5.81
C TYR A 165 -14.83 -6.83 4.87
N ALA A 166 -14.81 -8.09 5.33
CA ALA A 166 -15.32 -9.23 4.55
C ALA A 166 -16.81 -9.08 4.21
N LEU A 167 -17.62 -8.50 5.12
CA LEU A 167 -19.02 -8.20 4.84
C LEU A 167 -19.17 -7.05 3.83
N ARG A 168 -18.38 -6.00 3.99
CA ARG A 168 -18.42 -4.81 3.11
C ARG A 168 -18.04 -5.13 1.68
N ASP A 169 -17.10 -6.04 1.49
CA ASP A 169 -16.61 -6.47 0.19
C ASP A 169 -17.70 -7.05 -0.72
N VAL A 170 -18.75 -7.62 -0.12
CA VAL A 170 -19.89 -8.25 -0.84
C VAL A 170 -21.22 -7.50 -0.69
N THR A 171 -21.24 -6.32 -0.06
CA THR A 171 -22.48 -5.58 0.22
C THR A 171 -22.52 -4.17 -0.37
N GLY A 172 -21.55 -3.80 -1.22
CA GLY A 172 -21.49 -2.47 -1.86
C GLY A 172 -21.27 -1.32 -0.86
N THR A 173 -20.53 -1.57 0.22
CA THR A 173 -20.26 -0.58 1.27
C THR A 173 -18.77 -0.29 1.48
N VAL A 174 -17.91 -0.71 0.52
CA VAL A 174 -16.47 -0.49 0.60
C VAL A 174 -16.11 1.00 0.47
N GLU A 175 -16.78 1.75 -0.41
CA GLU A 175 -16.42 3.11 -0.79
C GLU A 175 -16.86 4.20 0.22
N SER A 176 -16.96 3.85 1.49
CA SER A 176 -17.32 4.79 2.56
C SER A 176 -16.07 5.32 3.26
N ILE A 177 -15.78 6.62 3.16
CA ILE A 177 -14.60 7.24 3.80
C ILE A 177 -14.55 6.98 5.31
N PRO A 178 -15.64 7.13 6.11
CA PRO A 178 -15.63 6.75 7.51
C PRO A 178 -15.20 5.30 7.76
N LEU A 179 -15.75 4.36 6.98
CA LEU A 179 -15.46 2.94 7.15
C LEU A 179 -14.07 2.54 6.63
N ILE A 180 -13.57 3.19 5.55
CA ILE A 180 -12.20 3.00 5.05
C ILE A 180 -11.20 3.52 6.09
N SER A 181 -11.41 4.73 6.60
CA SER A 181 -10.52 5.37 7.56
C SER A 181 -10.41 4.56 8.85
N SER A 182 -11.55 4.13 9.42
CA SER A 182 -11.57 3.31 10.62
C SER A 182 -10.91 1.95 10.41
N SER A 183 -11.13 1.32 9.25
CA SER A 183 -10.48 0.05 8.89
C SER A 183 -8.96 0.16 8.81
N ILE A 184 -8.45 1.19 8.16
CA ILE A 184 -7.00 1.42 8.02
C ILE A 184 -6.39 1.77 9.38
N MET A 185 -6.95 2.78 10.04
CA MET A 185 -6.35 3.34 11.25
C MET A 185 -6.42 2.38 12.43
N SER A 186 -7.50 1.63 12.63
CA SER A 186 -7.56 0.61 13.69
C SER A 186 -6.44 -0.41 13.60
N LYS A 187 -6.11 -0.92 12.40
CA LYS A 187 -4.99 -1.84 12.19
C LYS A 187 -3.63 -1.18 12.41
N LYS A 188 -3.46 0.07 11.95
CA LYS A 188 -2.20 0.79 12.12
C LYS A 188 -1.92 1.16 13.57
N LEU A 189 -2.94 1.54 14.31
CA LEU A 189 -2.84 1.79 15.74
C LEU A 189 -2.59 0.50 16.53
N ALA A 190 -3.28 -0.61 16.17
CA ALA A 190 -3.09 -1.91 16.80
C ALA A 190 -1.68 -2.49 16.57
N SER A 191 -1.01 -2.16 15.48
CA SER A 191 0.37 -2.60 15.20
C SER A 191 1.42 -1.97 16.11
N GLY A 192 1.08 -0.95 16.90
CA GLY A 192 1.89 -0.43 17.99
C GLY A 192 2.96 0.60 17.59
N SER A 193 3.07 1.01 16.31
CA SER A 193 4.04 2.03 15.89
C SER A 193 3.73 3.39 16.52
N ASP A 194 4.78 4.18 16.83
CA ASP A 194 4.63 5.49 17.46
C ASP A 194 4.17 6.55 16.46
N THR A 195 4.53 6.40 15.20
CA THR A 195 4.18 7.33 14.14
C THR A 195 3.67 6.60 12.89
N ILE A 196 2.83 7.26 12.12
CA ILE A 196 2.23 6.70 10.90
C ILE A 196 2.37 7.73 9.78
N LEU A 197 2.97 7.33 8.65
CA LEU A 197 2.88 8.05 7.39
C LEU A 197 1.87 7.36 6.48
N LEU A 198 0.85 8.09 6.05
CA LEU A 198 -0.19 7.64 5.13
C LEU A 198 0.17 8.09 3.71
N ASP A 199 0.28 7.18 2.78
CA ASP A 199 0.42 7.44 1.34
C ASP A 199 -0.95 7.20 0.70
N VAL A 200 -1.73 8.28 0.58
CA VAL A 200 -3.10 8.26 0.06
C VAL A 200 -3.06 8.48 -1.44
N LYS A 201 -3.35 7.43 -2.17
CA LYS A 201 -3.29 7.42 -3.63
C LYS A 201 -4.63 7.78 -4.25
N PHE A 202 -4.59 8.57 -5.34
CA PHE A 202 -5.78 8.84 -6.17
C PHE A 202 -5.47 8.62 -7.66
N GLY A 203 -6.51 8.35 -8.42
CA GLY A 203 -6.42 8.14 -9.86
C GLY A 203 -6.99 6.80 -10.31
N SER A 204 -6.77 6.44 -11.56
CA SER A 204 -7.36 5.23 -12.17
C SER A 204 -6.99 3.95 -11.42
N GLY A 205 -5.74 3.82 -10.98
CA GLY A 205 -5.22 2.65 -10.26
C GLY A 205 -5.42 2.67 -8.74
N ALA A 206 -6.09 3.67 -8.18
CA ALA A 206 -6.32 3.83 -6.75
C ALA A 206 -7.79 3.60 -6.38
N PHE A 207 -8.06 3.43 -5.07
CA PHE A 207 -9.43 3.42 -4.54
C PHE A 207 -10.10 4.79 -4.65
N MET A 208 -9.39 5.86 -4.27
CA MET A 208 -9.87 7.24 -4.46
C MET A 208 -9.68 7.64 -5.91
N LYS A 209 -10.76 8.03 -6.57
CA LYS A 209 -10.72 8.37 -7.99
C LYS A 209 -10.38 9.83 -8.25
N THR A 210 -10.66 10.70 -7.28
CA THR A 210 -10.39 12.14 -7.39
C THR A 210 -9.46 12.63 -6.27
N LEU A 211 -8.82 13.76 -6.52
CA LEU A 211 -7.97 14.44 -5.55
C LEU A 211 -8.76 14.85 -4.30
N GLU A 212 -10.02 15.27 -4.47
CA GLU A 212 -10.91 15.68 -3.40
C GLU A 212 -11.23 14.52 -2.45
N GLN A 213 -11.56 13.35 -3.00
CA GLN A 213 -11.78 12.13 -2.21
C GLN A 213 -10.52 11.73 -1.43
N ALA A 214 -9.34 11.84 -2.07
CA ALA A 214 -8.09 11.53 -1.40
C ALA A 214 -7.78 12.52 -0.26
N ARG A 215 -8.07 13.81 -0.44
CA ARG A 215 -7.95 14.83 0.61
C ARG A 215 -8.86 14.52 1.79
N GLU A 216 -10.13 14.24 1.52
CA GLU A 216 -11.09 13.90 2.56
C GLU A 216 -10.64 12.67 3.36
N LEU A 217 -10.20 11.62 2.67
CA LEU A 217 -9.68 10.41 3.32
C LEU A 217 -8.41 10.70 4.15
N ALA A 218 -7.47 11.46 3.59
CA ALA A 218 -6.21 11.80 4.26
C ALA A 218 -6.45 12.60 5.53
N HIS A 219 -7.24 13.67 5.44
CA HIS A 219 -7.61 14.49 6.62
C HIS A 219 -8.35 13.68 7.67
N THR A 220 -9.32 12.84 7.25
CA THR A 220 -10.05 11.98 8.19
C THR A 220 -9.11 11.04 8.94
N MET A 221 -8.13 10.43 8.28
CA MET A 221 -7.19 9.54 8.94
C MET A 221 -6.18 10.28 9.84
N VAL A 222 -5.75 11.47 9.45
CA VAL A 222 -4.90 12.33 10.32
C VAL A 222 -5.68 12.76 11.56
N ASP A 223 -6.93 13.22 11.42
CA ASP A 223 -7.82 13.55 12.53
C ASP A 223 -7.99 12.37 13.52
N ILE A 224 -8.13 11.13 13.02
CA ILE A 224 -8.16 9.93 13.88
C ILE A 224 -6.85 9.76 14.65
N GLY A 225 -5.72 9.98 13.98
CA GLY A 225 -4.41 9.91 14.63
C GLY A 225 -4.29 10.90 15.77
N ASP A 226 -4.68 12.15 15.55
CA ASP A 226 -4.67 13.21 16.56
C ASP A 226 -5.58 12.87 17.75
N GLU A 227 -6.82 12.42 17.49
CA GLU A 227 -7.78 12.05 18.55
C GLU A 227 -7.23 10.89 19.41
N LEU A 228 -6.57 9.92 18.78
CA LEU A 228 -5.97 8.76 19.44
C LEU A 228 -4.49 8.96 19.81
N LYS A 229 -4.01 10.22 19.77
CA LYS A 229 -2.65 10.63 20.19
C LYS A 229 -1.52 9.89 19.49
N ARG A 230 -1.64 9.75 18.19
CA ARG A 230 -0.62 9.13 17.32
C ARG A 230 -0.15 10.14 16.27
N ASP A 231 1.15 10.49 16.24
CA ASP A 231 1.71 11.35 15.18
C ASP A 231 1.43 10.71 13.83
N THR A 232 0.41 11.22 13.14
CA THR A 232 -0.06 10.72 11.85
C THR A 232 0.03 11.83 10.83
N ARG A 233 0.76 11.58 9.74
CA ARG A 233 0.89 12.49 8.61
C ARG A 233 0.46 11.79 7.34
N ALA A 234 0.11 12.57 6.32
CA ALA A 234 -0.28 12.01 5.04
C ALA A 234 0.40 12.72 3.87
N ILE A 235 0.63 11.97 2.80
CA ILE A 235 0.94 12.49 1.47
C ILE A 235 -0.15 12.03 0.51
N ILE A 236 -0.51 12.90 -0.43
CA ILE A 236 -1.45 12.57 -1.50
C ILE A 236 -0.65 12.37 -2.78
N THR A 237 -0.77 11.19 -3.39
CA THR A 237 0.07 10.77 -4.51
C THR A 237 -0.72 10.33 -5.72
N ASP A 238 -0.16 10.55 -6.92
CA ASP A 238 -0.77 10.16 -8.20
C ASP A 238 -0.69 8.64 -8.42
N MET A 239 -1.78 8.07 -8.89
CA MET A 239 -1.90 6.69 -9.35
C MET A 239 -2.71 6.60 -10.66
N ASN A 240 -2.67 7.65 -11.49
CA ASN A 240 -3.25 7.63 -12.83
C ASN A 240 -2.42 6.79 -13.80
N GLU A 241 -1.11 6.69 -13.57
CA GLU A 241 -0.23 5.71 -14.21
C GLU A 241 0.45 4.84 -13.14
N PRO A 242 0.93 3.61 -13.48
CA PRO A 242 1.65 2.76 -12.53
C PRO A 242 2.88 3.46 -11.95
N LEU A 243 3.17 3.24 -10.66
CA LEU A 243 4.35 3.78 -9.99
C LEU A 243 5.60 3.00 -10.40
N GLY A 244 6.62 3.72 -10.84
CA GLY A 244 7.81 3.13 -11.44
C GLY A 244 7.50 2.49 -12.80
N LEU A 245 8.25 1.47 -13.16
CA LEU A 245 8.14 0.78 -14.45
C LEU A 245 7.61 -0.66 -14.30
N ALA A 246 7.95 -1.35 -13.21
CA ALA A 246 7.63 -2.75 -13.01
C ALA A 246 6.30 -2.96 -12.25
N ILE A 247 5.50 -3.89 -12.73
CA ILE A 247 4.24 -4.34 -12.15
C ILE A 247 4.27 -5.87 -12.11
N GLY A 248 4.32 -6.46 -10.91
CA GLY A 248 4.47 -7.89 -10.68
C GLY A 248 5.49 -8.18 -9.59
N ASN A 249 5.47 -9.37 -8.95
CA ASN A 249 6.16 -9.58 -7.68
C ASN A 249 7.68 -9.51 -7.81
N ASN A 250 8.33 -10.43 -8.53
CA ASN A 250 9.77 -10.42 -8.74
C ASN A 250 10.23 -9.15 -9.48
N LEU A 251 9.43 -8.71 -10.46
CA LEU A 251 9.77 -7.54 -11.27
C LEU A 251 9.83 -6.28 -10.40
N GLU A 252 8.89 -6.12 -9.45
CA GLU A 252 8.89 -5.01 -8.51
C GLU A 252 10.00 -5.11 -7.47
N VAL A 253 10.37 -6.32 -7.03
CA VAL A 253 11.54 -6.54 -6.16
C VAL A 253 12.82 -6.14 -6.89
N ILE A 254 12.99 -6.55 -8.13
CA ILE A 254 14.15 -6.19 -8.96
C ILE A 254 14.22 -4.66 -9.15
N GLU A 255 13.09 -4.01 -9.41
CA GLU A 255 13.06 -2.55 -9.52
C GLU A 255 13.37 -1.85 -8.18
N ALA A 256 12.91 -2.38 -7.05
CA ALA A 256 13.28 -1.88 -5.73
C ALA A 256 14.79 -2.01 -5.47
N ILE A 257 15.40 -3.14 -5.82
CA ILE A 257 16.85 -3.35 -5.76
C ILE A 257 17.57 -2.34 -6.64
N ASN A 258 17.14 -2.17 -7.89
CA ASN A 258 17.75 -1.20 -8.82
C ASN A 258 17.62 0.23 -8.27
N THR A 259 16.49 0.57 -7.67
CA THR A 259 16.27 1.89 -7.05
C THR A 259 17.22 2.12 -5.89
N LEU A 260 17.40 1.15 -5.00
CA LEU A 260 18.36 1.22 -3.89
C LEU A 260 19.82 1.21 -4.36
N ASN A 261 20.08 0.75 -5.58
CA ASN A 261 21.39 0.77 -6.23
C ASN A 261 21.65 2.06 -7.06
N GLY A 262 20.71 3.03 -7.04
CA GLY A 262 20.82 4.32 -7.73
C GLY A 262 20.30 4.36 -9.17
N HIS A 263 19.60 3.31 -9.61
CA HIS A 263 19.09 3.16 -10.98
C HIS A 263 17.55 3.08 -11.03
N GLY A 264 16.87 3.72 -10.08
CA GLY A 264 15.41 3.70 -9.98
C GLY A 264 14.72 4.71 -10.90
N PRO A 265 13.43 4.46 -11.23
CA PRO A 265 12.59 5.44 -11.90
C PRO A 265 12.43 6.72 -11.08
N SER A 266 12.38 7.87 -11.75
CA SER A 266 12.38 9.18 -11.09
C SER A 266 11.18 9.40 -10.15
N ASP A 267 9.99 8.95 -10.56
CA ASP A 267 8.76 9.03 -9.75
C ASP A 267 8.86 8.23 -8.44
N LEU A 268 9.40 7.00 -8.51
CA LEU A 268 9.61 6.15 -7.34
C LEU A 268 10.69 6.74 -6.42
N VAL A 269 11.80 7.23 -6.98
CA VAL A 269 12.87 7.87 -6.20
C VAL A 269 12.36 9.13 -5.51
N GLU A 270 11.64 10.02 -6.23
CA GLU A 270 11.06 11.24 -5.66
C GLU A 270 10.10 10.92 -4.52
N LEU A 271 9.17 9.97 -4.73
CA LEU A 271 8.21 9.56 -3.71
C LEU A 271 8.91 9.02 -2.46
N CYS A 272 9.87 8.10 -2.64
CA CYS A 272 10.58 7.49 -1.51
C CYS A 272 11.46 8.50 -0.77
N THR A 273 12.08 9.45 -1.47
CA THR A 273 12.92 10.49 -0.85
C THR A 273 12.07 11.42 0.03
N LYS A 274 10.96 11.95 -0.48
CA LYS A 274 10.07 12.84 0.27
C LYS A 274 9.35 12.12 1.41
N ALA A 275 8.79 10.94 1.15
CA ALA A 275 8.17 10.12 2.21
C ALA A 275 9.18 9.74 3.30
N GLY A 276 10.40 9.40 2.91
CA GLY A 276 11.48 9.10 3.85
C GLY A 276 11.84 10.29 4.73
N ALA A 277 11.95 11.49 4.16
CA ALA A 277 12.21 12.71 4.92
C ALA A 277 11.13 12.96 5.99
N ILE A 278 9.84 12.80 5.64
CA ILE A 278 8.73 12.93 6.60
C ILE A 278 8.87 11.89 7.73
N MET A 279 9.14 10.62 7.40
CA MET A 279 9.31 9.57 8.41
C MET A 279 10.53 9.82 9.31
N LEU A 280 11.63 10.37 8.78
CA LEU A 280 12.80 10.73 9.56
C LEU A 280 12.53 11.92 10.50
N MET A 281 11.71 12.87 10.09
CA MET A 281 11.22 13.95 10.96
C MET A 281 10.35 13.39 12.09
N GLN A 282 9.42 12.48 11.78
CA GLN A 282 8.59 11.78 12.78
C GLN A 282 9.45 10.95 13.75
N ALA A 283 10.52 10.32 13.25
CA ALA A 283 11.49 9.58 14.07
C ALA A 283 12.42 10.48 14.87
N LYS A 284 12.37 11.81 14.67
CA LYS A 284 13.28 12.82 15.26
C LYS A 284 14.75 12.57 14.91
N VAL A 285 15.02 11.98 13.76
CA VAL A 285 16.38 11.79 13.21
C VAL A 285 16.86 13.08 12.55
N VAL A 286 15.96 13.81 11.90
CA VAL A 286 16.22 15.13 11.28
C VAL A 286 15.17 16.13 11.72
N SER A 287 15.46 17.42 11.52
CA SER A 287 14.56 18.52 11.91
C SER A 287 13.80 19.13 10.73
N THR A 288 14.31 18.98 9.51
CA THR A 288 13.73 19.58 8.30
C THR A 288 13.57 18.57 7.16
N MET A 289 12.68 18.89 6.23
CA MET A 289 12.49 18.09 5.00
C MET A 289 13.78 18.00 4.20
N GLU A 290 14.49 19.13 4.04
CA GLU A 290 15.73 19.19 3.26
C GLU A 290 16.84 18.30 3.85
N GLU A 291 17.01 18.31 5.18
CA GLU A 291 17.94 17.40 5.86
C GLU A 291 17.56 15.95 5.61
N GLY A 292 16.26 15.63 5.70
CA GLY A 292 15.73 14.28 5.48
C GLY A 292 15.95 13.81 4.04
N GLU A 293 15.62 14.63 3.06
CA GLU A 293 15.82 14.30 1.64
C GLU A 293 17.30 14.06 1.32
N LYS A 294 18.21 14.91 1.82
CA LYS A 294 19.65 14.73 1.65
C LYS A 294 20.15 13.44 2.31
N LEU A 295 19.66 13.13 3.50
CA LEU A 295 20.07 11.92 4.22
C LEU A 295 19.57 10.65 3.49
N ILE A 296 18.32 10.62 3.01
CA ILE A 296 17.79 9.53 2.19
C ILE A 296 18.60 9.35 0.89
N ALA A 297 18.87 10.44 0.17
CA ALA A 297 19.66 10.40 -1.06
C ALA A 297 21.08 9.84 -0.81
N SER A 298 21.72 10.22 0.29
CA SER A 298 23.04 9.69 0.67
C SER A 298 23.03 8.17 0.91
N LYS A 299 21.90 7.60 1.40
CA LYS A 299 21.78 6.15 1.64
C LYS A 299 21.52 5.35 0.35
N ILE A 300 21.02 6.00 -0.69
CA ILE A 300 20.97 5.41 -2.04
C ILE A 300 22.38 5.44 -2.63
N GLU A 301 23.07 6.59 -2.56
CA GLU A 301 24.42 6.77 -3.13
C GLU A 301 25.45 5.83 -2.49
N SER A 302 25.43 5.70 -1.16
CA SER A 302 26.32 4.81 -0.40
C SER A 302 25.93 3.33 -0.48
N LYS A 303 24.76 3.01 -1.02
CA LYS A 303 24.14 1.65 -1.06
C LYS A 303 23.80 1.06 0.31
N GLU A 304 23.87 1.85 1.38
CA GLU A 304 23.46 1.38 2.70
C GLU A 304 21.98 0.96 2.74
N GLY A 305 21.10 1.58 1.91
CA GLY A 305 19.73 1.15 1.74
C GLY A 305 19.62 -0.26 1.14
N LEU A 306 20.46 -0.59 0.16
CA LEU A 306 20.53 -1.92 -0.45
C LEU A 306 20.99 -2.97 0.56
N ASP A 307 22.06 -2.68 1.31
CA ASP A 307 22.55 -3.54 2.36
C ASP A 307 21.51 -3.76 3.46
N LYS A 308 20.69 -2.75 3.76
CA LYS A 308 19.60 -2.86 4.72
C LYS A 308 18.49 -3.78 4.23
N LEU A 309 18.16 -3.76 2.91
CA LEU A 309 17.22 -4.71 2.31
C LEU A 309 17.79 -6.15 2.38
N ALA A 310 19.09 -6.33 2.12
CA ALA A 310 19.74 -7.64 2.25
C ALA A 310 19.70 -8.16 3.71
N GLN A 311 19.95 -7.28 4.71
CA GLN A 311 19.81 -7.63 6.10
C GLN A 311 18.36 -8.06 6.47
N LEU A 312 17.34 -7.34 5.97
CA LEU A 312 15.94 -7.71 6.16
C LEU A 312 15.66 -9.10 5.62
N VAL A 313 16.05 -9.36 4.36
CA VAL A 313 15.85 -10.64 3.70
C VAL A 313 16.51 -11.78 4.48
N LYS A 314 17.77 -11.63 4.85
CA LYS A 314 18.52 -12.61 5.66
C LYS A 314 17.88 -12.87 7.02
N ALA A 315 17.50 -11.80 7.73
CA ALA A 315 16.90 -11.92 9.07
C ALA A 315 15.56 -12.65 9.04
N GLN A 316 14.85 -12.60 7.92
CA GLN A 316 13.58 -13.31 7.68
C GLN A 316 13.77 -14.65 6.93
N GLY A 317 14.98 -15.21 6.93
CA GLY A 317 15.29 -16.56 6.43
C GLY A 317 15.52 -16.65 4.93
N GLY A 318 15.48 -15.52 4.20
CA GLY A 318 15.68 -15.48 2.75
C GLY A 318 17.15 -15.52 2.34
N ASP A 319 17.37 -15.83 1.07
CA ASP A 319 18.69 -15.78 0.44
C ASP A 319 19.04 -14.32 0.04
N GLU A 320 19.85 -13.66 0.86
CA GLU A 320 20.30 -12.29 0.62
C GLU A 320 21.07 -12.10 -0.68
N SER A 321 21.59 -13.18 -1.26
CA SER A 321 22.33 -13.09 -2.52
C SER A 321 21.49 -12.61 -3.70
N TYR A 322 20.16 -12.79 -3.64
CA TYR A 322 19.23 -12.26 -4.65
C TYR A 322 19.16 -10.72 -4.65
N ILE A 323 19.50 -10.10 -3.53
CA ILE A 323 19.54 -8.63 -3.44
C ILE A 323 20.77 -8.07 -4.15
N TYR A 324 21.88 -8.75 -4.06
CA TYR A 324 23.11 -8.32 -4.74
C TYR A 324 23.22 -8.85 -6.20
N HIS A 325 22.45 -9.90 -6.52
CA HIS A 325 22.45 -10.60 -7.79
C HIS A 325 21.03 -10.83 -8.31
N PRO A 326 20.31 -9.75 -8.68
CA PRO A 326 18.92 -9.85 -9.13
C PRO A 326 18.73 -10.65 -10.41
N GLU A 327 19.80 -10.92 -11.16
CA GLU A 327 19.79 -11.82 -12.31
C GLU A 327 19.50 -13.29 -11.94
N LYS A 328 19.55 -13.66 -10.66
CA LYS A 328 19.21 -15.00 -10.16
C LYS A 328 17.69 -15.24 -10.09
N PHE A 329 16.87 -14.18 -10.07
CA PHE A 329 15.43 -14.37 -10.10
C PHE A 329 15.02 -15.15 -11.35
N GLU A 330 14.11 -16.11 -11.15
CA GLU A 330 13.53 -16.85 -12.26
C GLU A 330 12.83 -15.90 -13.24
N ARG A 331 12.89 -16.25 -14.52
CA ARG A 331 12.23 -15.51 -15.59
C ARG A 331 11.01 -16.27 -16.08
N ALA A 332 9.99 -15.53 -16.50
CA ALA A 332 8.83 -16.11 -17.15
C ALA A 332 9.21 -16.80 -18.48
N LYS A 333 8.44 -17.82 -18.84
CA LYS A 333 8.61 -18.58 -20.10
C LYS A 333 8.41 -17.71 -21.34
N TYR A 334 7.41 -16.82 -21.28
CA TYR A 334 7.09 -15.90 -22.36
C TYR A 334 7.42 -14.47 -21.93
N ILE A 335 8.26 -13.83 -22.73
CA ILE A 335 8.65 -12.41 -22.58
C ILE A 335 8.36 -11.76 -23.91
N VAL A 336 7.35 -10.89 -23.96
CA VAL A 336 6.78 -10.39 -25.21
C VAL A 336 6.61 -8.87 -25.17
N ASP A 337 7.16 -8.21 -26.17
CA ASP A 337 7.06 -6.76 -26.31
C ASP A 337 5.70 -6.36 -26.87
N VAL A 338 5.08 -5.35 -26.26
CA VAL A 338 3.91 -4.66 -26.73
C VAL A 338 4.37 -3.39 -27.44
N VAL A 339 4.17 -3.32 -28.76
CA VAL A 339 4.66 -2.23 -29.56
C VAL A 339 3.54 -1.23 -29.93
N SER A 340 3.92 0.03 -30.06
CA SER A 340 3.00 1.09 -30.46
C SER A 340 2.52 0.94 -31.92
N SER A 341 1.21 1.09 -32.12
CA SER A 341 0.63 1.29 -33.47
C SER A 341 0.62 2.76 -33.89
N ASN A 342 0.82 3.67 -32.92
CA ASN A 342 0.69 5.11 -33.08
C ASN A 342 2.07 5.80 -33.01
N GLU A 343 2.13 7.01 -33.51
CA GLU A 343 3.21 7.95 -33.26
C GLU A 343 2.62 9.15 -32.52
N GLY A 344 3.36 9.67 -31.50
CA GLY A 344 2.91 10.80 -30.69
C GLY A 344 3.40 10.72 -29.24
N TYR A 345 2.91 11.62 -28.42
CA TYR A 345 3.18 11.62 -26.97
C TYR A 345 2.19 10.73 -26.23
N ILE A 346 2.68 9.92 -25.29
CA ILE A 346 1.79 9.18 -24.40
C ILE A 346 1.09 10.16 -23.47
N LYS A 347 -0.24 10.26 -23.62
CA LYS A 347 -1.10 11.15 -22.83
C LYS A 347 -1.57 10.50 -21.53
N GLU A 348 -1.80 9.19 -21.56
CA GLU A 348 -2.35 8.44 -20.45
C GLU A 348 -1.85 6.99 -20.52
N ILE A 349 -1.58 6.41 -19.36
CA ILE A 349 -1.38 4.98 -19.16
C ILE A 349 -2.36 4.59 -18.05
N ASN A 350 -3.46 3.93 -18.37
CA ASN A 350 -4.48 3.58 -17.39
C ASN A 350 -3.94 2.55 -16.40
N ALA A 351 -3.63 3.00 -15.18
CA ALA A 351 -3.02 2.16 -14.17
C ALA A 351 -3.90 0.96 -13.77
N LEU A 352 -5.23 1.13 -13.71
CA LEU A 352 -6.16 0.03 -13.40
C LEU A 352 -6.07 -1.07 -14.45
N GLU A 353 -6.18 -0.71 -15.74
CA GLU A 353 -6.12 -1.67 -16.85
C GLU A 353 -4.79 -2.42 -16.89
N ILE A 354 -3.66 -1.72 -16.65
CA ILE A 354 -2.34 -2.35 -16.53
C ILE A 354 -2.28 -3.31 -15.33
N GLY A 355 -2.83 -2.92 -14.18
CA GLY A 355 -2.87 -3.76 -12.98
C GLY A 355 -3.74 -5.02 -13.18
N GLU A 356 -4.91 -4.88 -13.82
CA GLU A 356 -5.79 -5.99 -14.17
C GLU A 356 -5.15 -6.94 -15.19
N ALA A 357 -4.47 -6.39 -16.20
CA ALA A 357 -3.72 -7.20 -17.15
C ALA A 357 -2.58 -7.98 -16.46
N ALA A 358 -1.81 -7.34 -15.59
CA ALA A 358 -0.78 -8.01 -14.80
C ALA A 358 -1.36 -9.15 -13.92
N MET A 359 -2.51 -8.93 -13.29
CA MET A 359 -3.22 -9.95 -12.53
C MET A 359 -3.62 -11.13 -13.44
N LYS A 360 -4.21 -10.87 -14.60
CA LYS A 360 -4.60 -11.90 -15.59
C LYS A 360 -3.38 -12.69 -16.10
N LEU A 361 -2.22 -12.04 -16.25
CA LEU A 361 -0.96 -12.69 -16.62
C LEU A 361 -0.43 -13.63 -15.53
N GLY A 362 -0.88 -13.51 -14.28
CA GLY A 362 -0.48 -14.37 -13.16
C GLY A 362 0.11 -13.62 -11.97
N ALA A 363 0.34 -12.30 -12.06
CA ALA A 363 1.00 -11.53 -11.01
C ALA A 363 0.11 -11.22 -9.79
N GLY A 364 -1.19 -11.44 -9.87
CA GLY A 364 -2.16 -11.15 -8.80
C GLY A 364 -3.19 -12.26 -8.61
N ARG A 365 -4.13 -12.05 -7.67
CA ARG A 365 -5.22 -12.98 -7.37
C ARG A 365 -6.56 -12.35 -7.75
N ALA A 366 -7.31 -13.00 -8.63
CA ALA A 366 -8.72 -12.69 -8.86
C ALA A 366 -9.59 -13.28 -7.73
N THR A 367 -9.21 -14.45 -7.22
CA THR A 367 -9.85 -15.15 -6.08
C THR A 367 -8.82 -15.46 -4.99
N LYS A 368 -9.27 -15.79 -3.78
CA LYS A 368 -8.38 -16.13 -2.65
C LYS A 368 -7.61 -17.44 -2.88
N GLU A 369 -8.13 -18.29 -3.73
CA GLU A 369 -7.59 -19.61 -4.09
C GLU A 369 -6.49 -19.54 -5.14
N ASP A 370 -6.39 -18.41 -5.85
CA ASP A 370 -5.41 -18.25 -6.93
C ASP A 370 -3.98 -18.25 -6.39
N VAL A 371 -3.12 -18.96 -7.08
CA VAL A 371 -1.68 -18.99 -6.81
C VAL A 371 -0.99 -17.91 -7.65
N ILE A 372 -0.26 -17.03 -6.99
CA ILE A 372 0.53 -16.01 -7.67
C ILE A 372 1.74 -16.65 -8.34
N ASP A 373 1.96 -16.31 -9.61
CA ASP A 373 3.21 -16.56 -10.32
C ASP A 373 4.17 -15.36 -10.08
N PRO A 374 5.24 -15.53 -9.32
CA PRO A 374 6.14 -14.43 -8.97
C PRO A 374 6.90 -13.86 -10.18
N THR A 375 7.00 -14.61 -11.27
CA THR A 375 7.74 -14.21 -12.48
C THR A 375 6.89 -13.40 -13.46
N SER A 376 5.56 -13.45 -13.30
CA SER A 376 4.61 -12.78 -14.19
C SER A 376 4.45 -11.31 -13.87
N GLY A 377 4.13 -10.53 -14.92
CA GLY A 377 3.84 -9.10 -14.78
C GLY A 377 4.08 -8.29 -16.04
N ILE A 378 4.25 -7.00 -15.87
CA ILE A 378 4.47 -6.02 -16.95
C ILE A 378 5.61 -5.09 -16.54
N VAL A 379 6.51 -4.78 -17.48
CA VAL A 379 7.52 -3.73 -17.31
C VAL A 379 7.29 -2.66 -18.37
N LEU A 380 6.99 -1.43 -17.92
CA LEU A 380 6.82 -0.29 -18.79
C LEU A 380 8.18 0.16 -19.37
N ASN A 381 8.25 0.42 -20.67
CA ASN A 381 9.40 1.01 -21.33
C ASN A 381 9.21 2.52 -21.56
N LYS A 382 7.98 2.97 -21.43
CA LYS A 382 7.58 4.37 -21.64
C LYS A 382 6.62 4.81 -20.54
N LYS A 383 6.67 6.08 -20.18
CA LYS A 383 5.80 6.73 -19.21
C LYS A 383 5.03 7.87 -19.89
N VAL A 384 4.00 8.39 -19.19
CA VAL A 384 3.26 9.58 -19.63
C VAL A 384 4.24 10.72 -19.96
N GLY A 385 4.00 11.41 -21.07
CA GLY A 385 4.86 12.47 -21.60
C GLY A 385 5.98 11.99 -22.53
N SER A 386 6.24 10.68 -22.62
CA SER A 386 7.22 10.12 -23.57
C SER A 386 6.71 10.24 -25.00
N PHE A 387 7.57 10.66 -25.94
CA PHE A 387 7.30 10.56 -27.37
C PHE A 387 7.62 9.16 -27.85
N VAL A 388 6.75 8.58 -28.64
CA VAL A 388 6.92 7.26 -29.25
C VAL A 388 6.68 7.32 -30.75
N LYS A 389 7.38 6.47 -31.48
CA LYS A 389 7.15 6.19 -32.88
C LYS A 389 6.38 4.89 -33.06
N LYS A 390 5.81 4.71 -34.23
CA LYS A 390 5.23 3.42 -34.60
C LYS A 390 6.28 2.31 -34.46
N ASN A 391 5.90 1.20 -33.82
CA ASN A 391 6.74 0.05 -33.48
C ASN A 391 7.73 0.26 -32.31
N ASP A 392 7.76 1.43 -31.65
CA ASP A 392 8.48 1.54 -30.38
C ASP A 392 7.84 0.64 -29.32
N VAL A 393 8.67 0.03 -28.47
CA VAL A 393 8.19 -0.81 -27.36
C VAL A 393 7.57 0.09 -26.28
N LEU A 394 6.30 -0.12 -25.99
CA LEU A 394 5.55 0.55 -24.90
C LEU A 394 5.84 -0.09 -23.55
N CYS A 395 5.74 -1.40 -23.52
CA CYS A 395 6.03 -2.25 -22.36
C CYS A 395 6.37 -3.67 -22.80
N THR A 396 6.87 -4.46 -21.87
CA THR A 396 7.15 -5.89 -22.05
C THR A 396 6.32 -6.68 -21.06
N ILE A 397 5.56 -7.68 -21.50
CA ILE A 397 4.83 -8.61 -20.64
C ILE A 397 5.67 -9.84 -20.33
N TYR A 398 5.46 -10.36 -19.12
CA TYR A 398 6.11 -11.58 -18.60
C TYR A 398 5.02 -12.52 -18.12
N THR A 399 5.00 -13.77 -18.60
CA THR A 399 3.99 -14.75 -18.18
C THR A 399 4.41 -16.19 -18.47
N ASN A 400 3.87 -17.12 -17.69
CA ASN A 400 3.99 -18.58 -17.95
C ASN A 400 2.73 -19.15 -18.63
N LYS A 401 1.68 -18.33 -18.78
CA LYS A 401 0.43 -18.72 -19.46
C LYS A 401 0.60 -18.68 -20.99
N GLU A 402 -0.04 -19.62 -21.68
CA GLU A 402 0.03 -19.72 -23.15
C GLU A 402 -1.01 -18.83 -23.86
N ASP A 403 -2.08 -18.49 -23.16
CA ASP A 403 -3.24 -17.72 -23.69
C ASP A 403 -3.10 -16.21 -23.50
N TYR A 404 -1.88 -15.67 -23.55
CA TYR A 404 -1.60 -14.25 -23.31
C TYR A 404 -1.92 -13.32 -24.50
N LEU A 405 -2.19 -13.85 -25.69
CA LEU A 405 -2.32 -13.03 -26.90
C LEU A 405 -3.44 -12.00 -26.81
N SER A 406 -4.56 -12.33 -26.19
CA SER A 406 -5.67 -11.39 -25.99
C SER A 406 -5.27 -10.23 -25.06
N LEU A 407 -4.37 -10.46 -24.12
CA LEU A 407 -3.89 -9.45 -23.16
C LEU A 407 -2.96 -8.43 -23.79
N LEU A 408 -2.28 -8.76 -24.92
CA LEU A 408 -1.46 -7.80 -25.65
C LEU A 408 -2.28 -6.60 -26.12
N GLU A 409 -3.47 -6.85 -26.67
CA GLU A 409 -4.36 -5.77 -27.12
C GLU A 409 -4.97 -5.00 -25.93
N GLU A 410 -5.32 -5.68 -24.82
CA GLU A 410 -5.80 -5.01 -23.61
C GLU A 410 -4.72 -4.05 -23.07
N VAL A 411 -3.48 -4.52 -22.92
CA VAL A 411 -2.35 -3.70 -22.46
C VAL A 411 -2.08 -2.55 -23.41
N LYS A 412 -2.11 -2.78 -24.73
CA LYS A 412 -1.91 -1.74 -25.72
C LYS A 412 -2.98 -0.65 -25.67
N ASN A 413 -4.23 -1.02 -25.43
CA ASN A 413 -5.37 -0.11 -25.35
C ASN A 413 -5.37 0.75 -24.09
N SER A 414 -4.62 0.37 -23.03
CA SER A 414 -4.44 1.19 -21.83
C SER A 414 -3.57 2.43 -22.06
N PHE A 415 -2.90 2.53 -23.21
CA PHE A 415 -2.13 3.69 -23.62
C PHE A 415 -2.95 4.62 -24.52
N LYS A 416 -3.04 5.91 -24.16
CA LYS A 416 -3.65 6.95 -24.99
C LYS A 416 -2.57 7.90 -25.47
N PHE A 417 -2.73 8.42 -26.70
CA PHE A 417 -1.74 9.24 -27.36
C PHE A 417 -2.27 10.64 -27.65
N SER A 418 -1.36 11.59 -27.85
CA SER A 418 -1.61 12.97 -28.24
C SER A 418 -0.56 13.41 -29.27
N ASP A 419 -0.96 14.20 -30.24
CA ASP A 419 -0.05 14.86 -31.18
C ASP A 419 0.75 15.99 -30.51
N GLU A 420 0.21 16.54 -29.42
CA GLU A 420 0.82 17.62 -28.66
C GLU A 420 1.56 17.09 -27.42
N ARG A 421 2.62 17.79 -27.05
CA ARG A 421 3.39 17.46 -25.83
C ARG A 421 2.52 17.51 -24.59
N VAL A 422 2.57 16.46 -23.81
CA VAL A 422 1.77 16.31 -22.58
C VAL A 422 2.55 16.79 -21.37
N LYS A 423 1.89 17.53 -20.48
CA LYS A 423 2.43 17.89 -19.17
C LYS A 423 2.34 16.70 -18.23
N VAL A 424 3.47 16.28 -17.68
CA VAL A 424 3.52 15.23 -16.67
C VAL A 424 3.04 15.80 -15.33
N ASN A 425 2.18 15.06 -14.65
CA ASN A 425 1.71 15.39 -13.32
C ASN A 425 2.81 15.17 -12.25
N PRO A 426 2.80 15.91 -11.13
CA PRO A 426 3.67 15.61 -10.01
C PRO A 426 3.26 14.28 -9.37
N ILE A 427 4.22 13.52 -8.85
CA ILE A 427 3.92 12.29 -8.11
C ILE A 427 3.30 12.58 -6.73
N ILE A 428 3.70 13.68 -6.07
CA ILE A 428 3.14 14.13 -4.80
C ILE A 428 2.41 15.44 -5.02
N TYR A 429 1.13 15.47 -4.68
CA TYR A 429 0.26 16.64 -4.81
C TYR A 429 0.20 17.47 -3.54
N GLU A 430 0.22 16.82 -2.38
CA GLU A 430 0.02 17.49 -1.10
C GLU A 430 0.69 16.70 0.04
N VAL A 431 1.15 17.44 1.05
CA VAL A 431 1.63 16.90 2.33
C VAL A 431 0.74 17.47 3.42
N ILE A 432 0.17 16.58 4.24
CA ILE A 432 -0.71 16.90 5.38
C ILE A 432 0.04 16.46 6.64
N ALA A 433 0.34 17.41 7.53
CA ALA A 433 1.13 17.20 8.74
C ALA A 433 0.44 17.82 9.95
#